data_8e9e8a458ff0b51df929d94b75e1aeb0
#
_entry.id   8e9e8a458ff0b51df929d94b75e1aeb0
#
_cell.length_a   1.000
_cell.length_b   1.000
_cell.length_c   1.000
_cell.angle_alpha   90.00
_cell.angle_beta   90.00
_cell.angle_gamma   90.00
#
_symmetry.space_group_name_H-M   'P 1'
#
loop_
_entity.id
_entity.type
_entity.pdbx_description
1 polymer ?
#
loop_
_entity_poly.entity_id
_entity_poly.type
_entity_poly.pdbx_seq_one_letter_code
_entity_poly.pdbx_strand_id
1 'polypeptide(L)'
;MEKTTPIVDSKLRHIVKVPQCIYDVSGITINGRRIKSLIFSTDVAIISNCNADAVIAVYPFTPTMQITNAIIEVAQKPVFAGVGGGTTAGPRVNKIALDAELHGASAVVLNAPTKTKFVQELASIIDIPIVLTVVSTDEPLEERMLHSGASIINVSGGKKTVEIIKALREIDKDFPIIATGGPSDETIREVIKAGANAVTYTPPTNGEIFKEMMERYRIQCSHHDD
;
A
#
# COMPACT_ATOMS: atom_id res chain seq x y z
N MET A 1 10.56 -16.15 28.84
CA MET A 1 10.07 -17.08 27.81
C MET A 1 9.30 -16.25 26.77
N GLU A 2 9.86 -16.12 25.57
CA GLU A 2 9.14 -15.53 24.45
C GLU A 2 7.96 -16.43 24.09
N LYS A 3 6.74 -15.90 24.12
CA LYS A 3 5.55 -16.67 23.72
C LYS A 3 5.52 -16.73 22.19
N THR A 4 5.76 -17.91 21.64
CA THR A 4 5.59 -18.15 20.19
C THR A 4 4.10 -18.14 19.85
N THR A 5 3.74 -17.39 18.80
CA THR A 5 2.38 -17.38 18.27
C THR A 5 2.17 -18.60 17.39
N PRO A 6 1.19 -19.49 17.71
CA PRO A 6 0.86 -20.61 16.84
C PRO A 6 0.35 -20.13 15.47
N ILE A 7 0.81 -20.79 14.41
CA ILE A 7 0.38 -20.51 13.03
C ILE A 7 -0.51 -21.66 12.56
N VAL A 8 -1.72 -21.35 12.10
CA VAL A 8 -2.64 -22.31 11.49
C VAL A 8 -2.94 -21.88 10.07
N ASP A 9 -2.44 -22.62 9.10
CA ASP A 9 -2.67 -22.35 7.68
C ASP A 9 -3.84 -23.19 7.14
N SER A 10 -4.67 -22.56 6.30
CA SER A 10 -5.72 -23.25 5.55
C SER A 10 -5.17 -23.83 4.24
N LYS A 11 -5.54 -25.08 3.94
CA LYS A 11 -5.21 -25.73 2.66
C LYS A 11 -6.20 -25.36 1.53
N LEU A 12 -7.25 -24.58 1.83
CA LEU A 12 -8.36 -24.31 0.90
C LEU A 12 -8.01 -23.26 -0.17
N ARG A 13 -6.90 -22.51 -0.04
CA ARG A 13 -6.54 -21.42 -0.94
C ARG A 13 -5.05 -21.40 -1.23
N HIS A 14 -4.69 -21.16 -2.48
CA HIS A 14 -3.35 -20.71 -2.82
C HIS A 14 -3.25 -19.23 -2.44
N ILE A 15 -2.52 -18.91 -1.38
CA ILE A 15 -2.36 -17.53 -0.90
C ILE A 15 -1.19 -16.89 -1.63
N VAL A 16 -1.41 -15.68 -2.16
CA VAL A 16 -0.34 -14.78 -2.62
C VAL A 16 0.40 -14.30 -1.38
N LYS A 17 1.65 -14.73 -1.20
CA LYS A 17 2.45 -14.40 -0.02
C LYS A 17 3.31 -13.17 -0.27
N VAL A 18 3.27 -12.22 0.65
CA VAL A 18 4.25 -11.13 0.67
C VAL A 18 5.61 -11.67 1.13
N PRO A 19 6.73 -11.09 0.66
CA PRO A 19 8.07 -11.45 1.11
C PRO A 19 8.20 -11.39 2.63
N GLN A 20 8.78 -12.44 3.24
CA GLN A 20 8.87 -12.56 4.69
C GLN A 20 9.66 -11.41 5.34
N CYS A 21 10.68 -10.89 4.62
CA CYS A 21 11.51 -9.79 5.12
C CYS A 21 10.72 -8.49 5.38
N ILE A 22 9.52 -8.32 4.79
CA ILE A 22 8.65 -7.15 5.07
C ILE A 22 8.28 -7.09 6.56
N TYR A 23 8.15 -8.24 7.22
CA TYR A 23 7.76 -8.27 8.64
C TYR A 23 8.86 -7.80 9.62
N ASP A 24 10.06 -7.50 9.12
CA ASP A 24 11.15 -6.91 9.91
C ASP A 24 10.94 -5.39 10.19
N VAL A 25 9.98 -4.73 9.53
CA VAL A 25 9.63 -3.32 9.83
C VAL A 25 8.94 -3.17 11.18
N SER A 26 8.96 -1.92 11.71
CA SER A 26 8.26 -1.57 12.94
C SER A 26 6.73 -1.73 12.85
N GLY A 27 6.16 -1.44 11.69
CA GLY A 27 4.73 -1.33 11.46
C GLY A 27 4.17 0.06 11.79
N ILE A 28 2.97 0.33 11.27
CA ILE A 28 2.15 1.53 11.56
C ILE A 28 0.86 1.02 12.21
N THR A 29 0.46 1.60 13.34
CA THR A 29 -0.79 1.22 14.00
C THR A 29 -1.90 2.17 13.60
N ILE A 30 -2.96 1.64 12.97
CA ILE A 30 -4.18 2.37 12.60
C ILE A 30 -5.37 1.65 13.24
N ASN A 31 -6.16 2.35 14.02
CA ASN A 31 -7.34 1.81 14.73
C ASN A 31 -7.03 0.50 15.48
N GLY A 32 -5.87 0.44 16.17
CA GLY A 32 -5.43 -0.72 16.94
C GLY A 32 -4.85 -1.89 16.12
N ARG A 33 -4.85 -1.80 14.79
CA ARG A 33 -4.24 -2.81 13.91
C ARG A 33 -2.83 -2.39 13.48
N ARG A 34 -1.85 -3.22 13.73
CA ARG A 34 -0.47 -3.01 13.28
C ARG A 34 -0.30 -3.48 11.84
N ILE A 35 0.03 -2.56 10.95
CA ILE A 35 0.19 -2.77 9.51
C ILE A 35 1.68 -2.70 9.18
N LYS A 36 2.25 -3.78 8.68
CA LYS A 36 3.63 -3.91 8.23
C LYS A 36 3.73 -4.04 6.71
N SER A 37 2.76 -4.72 6.11
CA SER A 37 2.70 -5.04 4.69
C SER A 37 1.44 -4.50 4.04
N LEU A 38 1.58 -3.87 2.86
CA LEU A 38 0.46 -3.43 2.05
C LEU A 38 0.57 -4.07 0.65
N ILE A 39 -0.48 -4.72 0.18
CA ILE A 39 -0.51 -5.18 -1.20
C ILE A 39 -0.98 -4.06 -2.12
N PHE A 40 -0.16 -3.73 -3.14
CA PHE A 40 -0.51 -2.77 -4.17
C PHE A 40 -1.28 -3.48 -5.28
N SER A 41 -2.59 -3.43 -5.21
CA SER A 41 -3.46 -4.09 -6.18
C SER A 41 -4.88 -3.52 -6.17
N THR A 42 -5.55 -3.63 -7.31
CA THR A 42 -7.00 -3.44 -7.47
C THR A 42 -7.70 -4.71 -7.96
N ASP A 43 -6.93 -5.79 -8.17
CA ASP A 43 -7.47 -7.09 -8.52
C ASP A 43 -8.07 -7.76 -7.28
N VAL A 44 -9.38 -7.88 -7.24
CA VAL A 44 -10.12 -8.42 -6.09
C VAL A 44 -9.79 -9.89 -5.81
N ALA A 45 -9.41 -10.68 -6.82
CA ALA A 45 -9.01 -12.07 -6.63
C ALA A 45 -7.65 -12.15 -5.92
N ILE A 46 -6.68 -11.30 -6.30
CA ILE A 46 -5.39 -11.15 -5.64
C ILE A 46 -5.58 -10.65 -4.21
N ILE A 47 -6.35 -9.59 -4.02
CA ILE A 47 -6.61 -8.97 -2.70
C ILE A 47 -7.19 -9.98 -1.72
N SER A 48 -8.20 -10.75 -2.13
CA SER A 48 -8.86 -11.76 -1.29
C SER A 48 -7.96 -12.94 -0.95
N ASN A 49 -6.93 -13.21 -1.76
CA ASN A 49 -6.04 -14.36 -1.60
C ASN A 49 -4.61 -13.99 -1.18
N CYS A 50 -4.40 -12.78 -0.68
CA CYS A 50 -3.10 -12.30 -0.21
C CYS A 50 -3.04 -12.25 1.32
N ASN A 51 -1.85 -12.54 1.89
CA ASN A 51 -1.59 -12.47 3.32
C ASN A 51 -1.06 -11.12 3.81
N ALA A 52 -1.05 -10.06 2.98
CA ALA A 52 -0.70 -8.72 3.43
C ALA A 52 -1.65 -8.21 4.52
N ASP A 53 -1.15 -7.34 5.40
CA ASP A 53 -1.93 -6.75 6.50
C ASP A 53 -2.97 -5.75 6.02
N ALA A 54 -2.72 -5.08 4.89
CA ALA A 54 -3.60 -4.07 4.30
C ALA A 54 -3.51 -4.08 2.77
N VAL A 55 -4.41 -3.32 2.14
CA VAL A 55 -4.43 -3.06 0.70
C VAL A 55 -4.15 -1.58 0.46
N ILE A 56 -3.31 -1.26 -0.53
CA ILE A 56 -3.20 0.07 -1.11
C ILE A 56 -3.76 0.03 -2.54
N ALA A 57 -4.96 0.58 -2.71
CA ALA A 57 -5.76 0.49 -3.93
C ALA A 57 -5.65 1.82 -4.71
N VAL A 58 -4.60 1.95 -5.49
CA VAL A 58 -4.33 3.11 -6.35
C VAL A 58 -4.24 2.64 -7.80
N TYR A 59 -4.87 3.36 -8.71
CA TYR A 59 -4.86 3.05 -10.14
C TYR A 59 -4.79 4.32 -10.99
N PRO A 60 -4.31 4.25 -12.25
CA PRO A 60 -3.96 5.43 -13.04
C PRO A 60 -5.15 6.12 -13.73
N PHE A 61 -6.36 5.82 -13.29
CA PHE A 61 -7.60 6.40 -13.81
C PHE A 61 -8.29 7.24 -12.74
N THR A 62 -9.30 8.03 -13.14
CA THR A 62 -10.15 8.72 -12.17
C THR A 62 -10.80 7.70 -11.24
N PRO A 63 -10.62 7.80 -9.92
CA PRO A 63 -11.24 6.88 -8.99
C PRO A 63 -12.76 6.93 -9.08
N THR A 64 -13.39 5.75 -9.07
CA THR A 64 -14.84 5.59 -9.03
C THR A 64 -15.24 4.80 -7.80
N MET A 65 -16.36 5.19 -7.19
CA MET A 65 -16.79 4.55 -5.95
C MET A 65 -17.22 3.10 -6.14
N GLN A 66 -17.69 2.73 -7.34
CA GLN A 66 -18.00 1.33 -7.65
C GLN A 66 -16.79 0.41 -7.49
N ILE A 67 -15.60 0.84 -7.98
CA ILE A 67 -14.35 0.06 -7.85
C ILE A 67 -13.88 0.09 -6.40
N THR A 68 -13.85 1.26 -5.78
CA THR A 68 -13.38 1.41 -4.39
C THR A 68 -14.23 0.59 -3.42
N ASN A 69 -15.56 0.64 -3.54
CA ASN A 69 -16.47 -0.12 -2.68
C ASN A 69 -16.34 -1.63 -2.89
N ALA A 70 -16.23 -2.09 -4.15
CA ALA A 70 -15.98 -3.51 -4.42
C ALA A 70 -14.69 -4.01 -3.77
N ILE A 71 -13.62 -3.20 -3.77
CA ILE A 71 -12.37 -3.55 -3.10
C ILE A 71 -12.55 -3.58 -1.58
N ILE A 72 -13.23 -2.59 -0.99
CA ILE A 72 -13.48 -2.54 0.46
C ILE A 72 -14.29 -3.76 0.91
N GLU A 73 -15.33 -4.13 0.18
CA GLU A 73 -16.19 -5.29 0.49
C GLU A 73 -15.42 -6.62 0.46
N VAL A 74 -14.53 -6.82 -0.52
CA VAL A 74 -13.85 -8.11 -0.70
C VAL A 74 -12.55 -8.24 0.09
N ALA A 75 -11.94 -7.12 0.49
CA ALA A 75 -10.59 -7.12 1.05
C ALA A 75 -10.51 -7.83 2.41
N GLN A 76 -11.55 -7.75 3.26
CA GLN A 76 -11.58 -8.28 4.64
C GLN A 76 -10.36 -7.81 5.49
N LYS A 77 -9.72 -6.73 5.09
CA LYS A 77 -8.55 -6.09 5.71
C LYS A 77 -8.58 -4.58 5.43
N PRO A 78 -7.81 -3.76 6.17
CA PRO A 78 -7.75 -2.32 5.94
C PRO A 78 -7.47 -1.97 4.48
N VAL A 79 -8.25 -1.04 3.90
CA VAL A 79 -8.06 -0.53 2.55
C VAL A 79 -7.64 0.93 2.60
N PHE A 80 -6.53 1.24 1.95
CA PHE A 80 -6.03 2.58 1.70
C PHE A 80 -6.44 2.96 0.28
N ALA A 81 -7.48 3.77 0.17
CA ALA A 81 -8.12 4.07 -1.11
C ALA A 81 -7.45 5.23 -1.84
N GLY A 82 -7.05 5.03 -3.09
CA GLY A 82 -6.57 6.10 -3.95
C GLY A 82 -7.70 7.05 -4.35
N VAL A 83 -7.58 8.32 -4.02
CA VAL A 83 -8.65 9.31 -4.22
C VAL A 83 -8.30 10.41 -5.24
N GLY A 84 -7.04 10.48 -5.67
CA GLY A 84 -6.56 11.45 -6.66
C GLY A 84 -5.17 11.98 -6.35
N GLY A 85 -4.90 13.21 -6.78
CA GLY A 85 -3.61 13.88 -6.61
C GLY A 85 -2.73 13.89 -7.86
N GLY A 86 -3.01 13.00 -8.83
CA GLY A 86 -2.36 12.99 -10.15
C GLY A 86 -3.29 13.58 -11.21
N THR A 87 -3.85 12.73 -12.06
CA THR A 87 -4.78 13.14 -13.14
C THR A 87 -6.13 13.64 -12.61
N THR A 88 -6.55 13.21 -11.42
CA THR A 88 -7.77 13.67 -10.75
C THR A 88 -7.41 14.68 -9.67
N ALA A 89 -7.92 15.90 -9.80
CA ALA A 89 -7.62 17.03 -8.91
C ALA A 89 -8.88 17.87 -8.61
N GLY A 90 -8.72 18.82 -7.66
CA GLY A 90 -9.76 19.78 -7.30
C GLY A 90 -10.88 19.18 -6.42
N PRO A 91 -12.05 19.87 -6.34
CA PRO A 91 -13.15 19.49 -5.40
C PRO A 91 -13.69 18.08 -5.56
N ARG A 92 -13.43 17.45 -6.71
CA ARG A 92 -13.80 16.04 -6.94
C ARG A 92 -13.08 15.09 -5.98
N VAL A 93 -11.81 15.35 -5.68
CA VAL A 93 -11.01 14.53 -4.77
C VAL A 93 -11.61 14.55 -3.38
N ASN A 94 -12.07 15.70 -2.89
CA ASN A 94 -12.72 15.83 -1.58
C ASN A 94 -13.97 14.93 -1.48
N LYS A 95 -14.79 14.92 -2.55
CA LYS A 95 -15.98 14.07 -2.60
C LYS A 95 -15.64 12.58 -2.63
N ILE A 96 -14.65 12.19 -3.43
CA ILE A 96 -14.20 10.80 -3.52
C ILE A 96 -13.61 10.34 -2.17
N ALA A 97 -12.83 11.19 -1.49
CA ALA A 97 -12.23 10.87 -0.21
C ALA A 97 -13.27 10.70 0.90
N LEU A 98 -14.23 11.64 0.99
CA LEU A 98 -15.33 11.54 1.96
C LEU A 98 -16.20 10.30 1.70
N ASP A 99 -16.48 9.99 0.44
CA ASP A 99 -17.26 8.81 0.07
C ASP A 99 -16.51 7.51 0.40
N ALA A 100 -15.19 7.46 0.17
CA ALA A 100 -14.35 6.33 0.57
C ALA A 100 -14.34 6.13 2.09
N GLU A 101 -14.26 7.21 2.88
CA GLU A 101 -14.38 7.17 4.34
C GLU A 101 -15.71 6.59 4.78
N LEU A 102 -16.82 7.12 4.25
CA LEU A 102 -18.17 6.68 4.60
C LEU A 102 -18.45 5.22 4.22
N HIS A 103 -17.71 4.66 3.27
CA HIS A 103 -17.78 3.24 2.90
C HIS A 103 -16.76 2.35 3.62
N GLY A 104 -16.00 2.90 4.57
CA GLY A 104 -15.14 2.11 5.45
C GLY A 104 -13.69 1.96 4.99
N ALA A 105 -13.19 2.83 4.11
CA ALA A 105 -11.75 2.94 3.89
C ALA A 105 -11.02 3.26 5.20
N SER A 106 -9.86 2.67 5.41
CA SER A 106 -9.06 2.89 6.63
C SER A 106 -8.09 4.07 6.49
N ALA A 107 -7.83 4.50 5.27
CA ALA A 107 -7.04 5.69 4.92
C ALA A 107 -7.34 6.08 3.47
N VAL A 108 -7.04 7.31 3.10
CA VAL A 108 -7.02 7.76 1.70
C VAL A 108 -5.60 8.02 1.23
N VAL A 109 -5.35 7.80 -0.08
CA VAL A 109 -4.04 8.01 -0.69
C VAL A 109 -4.12 9.10 -1.73
N LEU A 110 -3.27 10.11 -1.57
CA LEU A 110 -3.05 11.18 -2.53
C LEU A 110 -1.72 10.97 -3.25
N ASN A 111 -1.76 10.94 -4.58
CA ASN A 111 -0.56 10.83 -5.41
C ASN A 111 0.16 12.18 -5.55
N ALA A 112 1.45 12.15 -5.86
CA ALA A 112 2.17 13.31 -6.39
C ALA A 112 1.57 13.70 -7.77
N PRO A 113 1.46 14.99 -8.11
CA PRO A 113 2.01 16.18 -7.46
C PRO A 113 0.98 16.99 -6.66
N THR A 114 0.24 16.37 -5.75
CA THR A 114 -0.75 17.09 -4.94
C THR A 114 -0.11 18.26 -4.17
N LYS A 115 -0.71 19.45 -4.23
CA LYS A 115 -0.23 20.63 -3.50
C LYS A 115 -0.59 20.54 -2.02
N THR A 116 0.32 21.01 -1.15
CA THR A 116 0.14 21.02 0.32
C THR A 116 -1.19 21.66 0.76
N LYS A 117 -1.53 22.83 0.22
CA LYS A 117 -2.79 23.52 0.53
C LYS A 117 -4.03 22.63 0.31
N PHE A 118 -4.00 21.81 -0.73
CA PHE A 118 -5.11 20.91 -1.06
C PHE A 118 -5.21 19.74 -0.04
N VAL A 119 -4.06 19.25 0.44
CA VAL A 119 -4.04 18.23 1.51
C VAL A 119 -4.58 18.80 2.81
N GLN A 120 -4.22 20.06 3.15
CA GLN A 120 -4.76 20.78 4.32
C GLN A 120 -6.29 20.94 4.25
N GLU A 121 -6.81 21.30 3.07
CA GLU A 121 -8.25 21.38 2.84
C GLU A 121 -8.93 20.02 3.06
N LEU A 122 -8.38 18.95 2.48
CA LEU A 122 -8.90 17.61 2.64
C LEU A 122 -8.87 17.14 4.11
N ALA A 123 -7.81 17.45 4.85
CA ALA A 123 -7.67 17.12 6.27
C ALA A 123 -8.74 17.79 7.17
N SER A 124 -9.41 18.84 6.67
CA SER A 124 -10.55 19.45 7.38
C SER A 124 -11.90 18.81 7.04
N ILE A 125 -11.94 17.87 6.08
CA ILE A 125 -13.18 17.29 5.55
C ILE A 125 -13.36 15.84 6.00
N ILE A 126 -12.25 15.08 6.14
CA ILE A 126 -12.27 13.66 6.48
C ILE A 126 -11.56 13.41 7.82
N ASP A 127 -11.98 12.36 8.52
CA ASP A 127 -11.45 11.96 9.83
C ASP A 127 -10.43 10.81 9.72
N ILE A 128 -10.40 10.08 8.60
CA ILE A 128 -9.44 8.98 8.41
C ILE A 128 -8.07 9.50 7.95
N PRO A 129 -6.97 8.76 8.23
CA PRO A 129 -5.61 9.16 7.85
C PRO A 129 -5.45 9.48 6.37
N ILE A 130 -4.70 10.54 6.08
CA ILE A 130 -4.26 10.90 4.72
C ILE A 130 -2.84 10.39 4.52
N VAL A 131 -2.66 9.55 3.50
CA VAL A 131 -1.37 9.09 3.00
C VAL A 131 -0.98 9.95 1.81
N LEU A 132 0.10 10.72 1.94
CA LEU A 132 0.60 11.59 0.89
C LEU A 132 1.80 10.97 0.20
N THR A 133 1.74 10.81 -1.13
CA THR A 133 2.84 10.24 -1.91
C THR A 133 3.90 11.30 -2.20
N VAL A 134 5.17 10.92 -1.99
CA VAL A 134 6.38 11.67 -2.32
C VAL A 134 7.23 10.83 -3.27
N VAL A 135 7.77 11.47 -4.32
CA VAL A 135 8.50 10.79 -5.39
C VAL A 135 9.93 11.33 -5.61
N SER A 136 10.27 12.49 -5.03
CA SER A 136 11.59 13.14 -5.19
C SER A 136 12.01 13.89 -3.91
N THR A 137 13.32 14.00 -3.70
CA THR A 137 13.92 14.91 -2.70
C THR A 137 13.82 16.39 -3.11
N ASP A 138 13.49 16.69 -4.36
CA ASP A 138 13.28 18.07 -4.84
C ASP A 138 11.93 18.66 -4.37
N GLU A 139 11.05 17.82 -3.81
CA GLU A 139 9.81 18.27 -3.19
C GLU A 139 10.10 18.93 -1.83
N PRO A 140 9.26 19.88 -1.38
CA PRO A 140 9.41 20.48 -0.04
C PRO A 140 9.02 19.48 1.06
N LEU A 141 9.92 18.54 1.36
CA LEU A 141 9.66 17.37 2.21
C LEU A 141 9.15 17.75 3.60
N GLU A 142 9.77 18.75 4.23
CA GLU A 142 9.37 19.24 5.56
C GLU A 142 7.93 19.79 5.55
N GLU A 143 7.60 20.63 4.57
CA GLU A 143 6.24 21.18 4.42
C GLU A 143 5.22 20.07 4.18
N ARG A 144 5.56 19.10 3.32
CA ARG A 144 4.67 17.98 3.00
C ARG A 144 4.46 17.06 4.20
N MET A 145 5.48 16.87 5.02
CA MET A 145 5.43 15.97 6.16
C MET A 145 4.77 16.63 7.38
N LEU A 146 5.21 17.83 7.76
CA LEU A 146 4.82 18.45 9.02
C LEU A 146 3.64 19.43 8.88
N HIS A 147 3.43 20.01 7.70
CA HIS A 147 2.50 21.12 7.52
C HIS A 147 1.37 20.85 6.53
N SER A 148 1.34 19.68 5.89
CA SER A 148 0.30 19.36 4.90
C SER A 148 -1.01 18.85 5.53
N GLY A 149 -0.97 18.32 6.75
CA GLY A 149 -2.08 17.57 7.34
C GLY A 149 -2.09 16.09 6.97
N ALA A 150 -1.07 15.60 6.23
CA ALA A 150 -0.88 14.17 6.01
C ALA A 150 -0.49 13.46 7.32
N SER A 151 -1.03 12.28 7.55
CA SER A 151 -0.70 11.44 8.71
C SER A 151 0.40 10.44 8.41
N ILE A 152 0.63 10.14 7.12
CA ILE A 152 1.58 9.12 6.64
C ILE A 152 2.18 9.61 5.33
N ILE A 153 3.49 9.45 5.15
CA ILE A 153 4.15 9.64 3.85
C ILE A 153 4.31 8.28 3.17
N ASN A 154 3.88 8.17 1.91
CA ASN A 154 4.17 7.04 1.03
C ASN A 154 5.30 7.41 0.07
N VAL A 155 6.46 6.75 0.18
CA VAL A 155 7.62 7.02 -0.67
C VAL A 155 7.63 6.10 -1.88
N SER A 156 7.53 6.69 -3.06
CA SER A 156 7.52 5.98 -4.35
C SER A 156 8.51 6.62 -5.33
N GLY A 157 9.78 6.67 -4.95
CA GLY A 157 10.87 7.33 -5.70
C GLY A 157 11.64 6.41 -6.65
N GLY A 158 11.18 5.17 -6.88
CA GLY A 158 11.93 4.19 -7.67
C GLY A 158 13.32 3.94 -7.08
N LYS A 159 14.38 4.13 -7.85
CA LYS A 159 15.77 3.96 -7.39
C LYS A 159 16.18 4.95 -6.28
N LYS A 160 15.45 6.06 -6.13
CA LYS A 160 15.73 7.09 -5.11
C LYS A 160 14.91 6.88 -3.82
N THR A 161 14.11 5.84 -3.71
CA THR A 161 13.25 5.59 -2.53
C THR A 161 14.05 5.62 -1.22
N VAL A 162 15.20 4.97 -1.16
CA VAL A 162 16.08 4.94 0.02
C VAL A 162 16.60 6.35 0.39
N GLU A 163 16.99 7.14 -0.60
CA GLU A 163 17.46 8.53 -0.42
C GLU A 163 16.35 9.41 0.18
N ILE A 164 15.14 9.32 -0.38
CA ILE A 164 13.98 10.08 0.10
C ILE A 164 13.64 9.70 1.54
N ILE A 165 13.63 8.40 1.88
CA ILE A 165 13.35 7.95 3.25
C ILE A 165 14.36 8.52 4.23
N LYS A 166 15.67 8.50 3.91
CA LYS A 166 16.72 9.07 4.75
C LYS A 166 16.51 10.56 4.96
N ALA A 167 16.21 11.33 3.90
CA ALA A 167 15.93 12.75 4.01
C ALA A 167 14.70 13.03 4.91
N LEU A 168 13.64 12.24 4.81
CA LEU A 168 12.47 12.36 5.69
C LEU A 168 12.84 12.03 7.15
N ARG A 169 13.71 11.04 7.40
CA ARG A 169 14.16 10.68 8.75
C ARG A 169 15.09 11.73 9.40
N GLU A 170 15.75 12.56 8.62
CA GLU A 170 16.47 13.74 9.13
C GLU A 170 15.54 14.83 9.63
N ILE A 171 14.33 14.93 9.05
CA ILE A 171 13.30 15.90 9.45
C ILE A 171 12.57 15.40 10.71
N ASP A 172 12.04 14.16 10.66
CA ASP A 172 11.35 13.55 11.80
C ASP A 172 11.62 12.04 11.85
N LYS A 173 12.14 11.58 12.99
CA LYS A 173 12.52 10.17 13.21
C LYS A 173 11.31 9.25 13.39
N ASP A 174 10.18 9.78 13.85
CA ASP A 174 9.02 9.01 14.28
C ASP A 174 7.84 9.11 13.31
N PHE A 175 7.87 10.01 12.34
CA PHE A 175 6.78 10.19 11.39
C PHE A 175 6.52 8.90 10.59
N PRO A 176 5.25 8.47 10.42
CA PRO A 176 4.94 7.22 9.73
C PRO A 176 5.32 7.24 8.24
N ILE A 177 6.13 6.28 7.80
CA ILE A 177 6.57 6.15 6.41
C ILE A 177 6.22 4.77 5.87
N ILE A 178 5.46 4.75 4.77
CA ILE A 178 5.28 3.60 3.89
C ILE A 178 6.28 3.73 2.73
N ALA A 179 6.91 2.64 2.31
CA ALA A 179 7.82 2.64 1.17
C ALA A 179 7.44 1.59 0.13
N THR A 180 7.62 1.91 -1.14
CA THR A 180 7.60 0.90 -2.20
C THR A 180 8.85 0.04 -2.08
N GLY A 181 8.67 -1.27 -1.83
CA GLY A 181 9.76 -2.18 -1.49
C GLY A 181 10.65 -2.61 -2.66
N GLY A 182 10.20 -2.40 -3.90
CA GLY A 182 10.89 -2.89 -5.08
C GLY A 182 10.71 -4.40 -5.32
N PRO A 183 11.38 -4.97 -6.36
CA PRO A 183 11.09 -6.31 -6.86
C PRO A 183 11.81 -7.44 -6.12
N SER A 184 12.77 -7.16 -5.24
CA SER A 184 13.58 -8.17 -4.57
C SER A 184 13.67 -7.99 -3.06
N ASP A 185 14.01 -9.05 -2.35
CA ASP A 185 14.24 -9.01 -0.91
C ASP A 185 15.34 -8.02 -0.51
N GLU A 186 16.37 -7.84 -1.34
CA GLU A 186 17.45 -6.89 -1.11
C GLU A 186 16.92 -5.46 -1.09
N THR A 187 16.14 -5.08 -2.11
CA THR A 187 15.55 -3.74 -2.20
C THR A 187 14.57 -3.47 -1.07
N ILE A 188 13.81 -4.48 -0.65
CA ILE A 188 12.93 -4.40 0.53
C ILE A 188 13.75 -4.16 1.80
N ARG A 189 14.84 -4.91 2.03
CA ARG A 189 15.71 -4.71 3.19
C ARG A 189 16.40 -3.35 3.21
N GLU A 190 16.73 -2.78 2.04
CA GLU A 190 17.30 -1.44 1.94
C GLU A 190 16.31 -0.35 2.42
N VAL A 191 15.06 -0.39 2.01
CA VAL A 191 14.05 0.58 2.46
C VAL A 191 13.74 0.42 3.95
N ILE A 192 13.77 -0.82 4.47
CA ILE A 192 13.62 -1.10 5.91
C ILE A 192 14.78 -0.47 6.70
N LYS A 193 16.02 -0.70 6.27
CA LYS A 193 17.23 -0.12 6.90
C LYS A 193 17.24 1.40 6.83
N ALA A 194 16.65 1.99 5.79
CA ALA A 194 16.51 3.43 5.65
C ALA A 194 15.48 4.03 6.63
N GLY A 195 14.60 3.19 7.22
CA GLY A 195 13.66 3.61 8.25
C GLY A 195 12.19 3.57 7.84
N ALA A 196 11.80 2.84 6.80
CA ALA A 196 10.39 2.61 6.49
C ALA A 196 9.69 1.85 7.64
N ASN A 197 8.47 2.25 7.98
CA ASN A 197 7.64 1.59 9.00
C ASN A 197 6.76 0.50 8.41
N ALA A 198 6.37 0.63 7.14
CA ALA A 198 5.61 -0.37 6.40
C ALA A 198 6.06 -0.41 4.95
N VAL A 199 5.85 -1.53 4.28
CA VAL A 199 6.31 -1.74 2.90
C VAL A 199 5.16 -2.15 2.00
N THR A 200 5.09 -1.53 0.83
CA THR A 200 4.16 -1.88 -0.23
C THR A 200 4.79 -2.96 -1.13
N TYR A 201 4.05 -4.02 -1.38
CA TYR A 201 4.42 -5.12 -2.26
C TYR A 201 3.48 -5.16 -3.49
N THR A 202 4.07 -5.21 -4.67
CA THR A 202 3.33 -5.41 -5.93
C THR A 202 3.32 -6.90 -6.24
N PRO A 203 2.17 -7.58 -6.20
CA PRO A 203 2.08 -9.00 -6.49
C PRO A 203 2.21 -9.28 -7.99
N PRO A 204 2.48 -10.53 -8.39
CA PRO A 204 2.24 -10.97 -9.76
C PRO A 204 0.78 -10.72 -10.15
N THR A 205 0.54 -10.43 -11.41
CA THR A 205 -0.81 -10.29 -11.95
C THR A 205 -1.57 -11.62 -11.93
N ASN A 206 -2.89 -11.58 -11.91
CA ASN A 206 -3.71 -12.79 -12.02
C ASN A 206 -3.40 -13.59 -13.30
N GLY A 207 -3.11 -12.90 -14.41
CA GLY A 207 -2.70 -13.55 -15.66
C GLY A 207 -1.35 -14.27 -15.57
N GLU A 208 -0.37 -13.70 -14.90
CA GLU A 208 0.95 -14.34 -14.67
C GLU A 208 0.82 -15.58 -13.79
N ILE A 209 0.06 -15.49 -12.68
CA ILE A 209 -0.20 -16.63 -11.79
C ILE A 209 -0.91 -17.75 -12.56
N PHE A 210 -1.93 -17.41 -13.37
CA PHE A 210 -2.66 -18.40 -14.16
C PHE A 210 -1.78 -19.06 -15.22
N LYS A 211 -0.92 -18.30 -15.91
CA LYS A 211 0.04 -18.83 -16.87
C LYS A 211 0.97 -19.86 -16.21
N GLU A 212 1.51 -19.56 -15.05
CA GLU A 212 2.39 -20.48 -14.32
C GLU A 212 1.65 -21.76 -13.88
N MET A 213 0.42 -21.64 -13.41
CA MET A 213 -0.40 -22.81 -13.05
C MET A 213 -0.69 -23.69 -14.25
N MET A 214 -1.06 -23.11 -15.38
CA MET A 214 -1.35 -23.86 -16.61
C MET A 214 -0.11 -24.57 -17.16
N GLU A 215 1.07 -24.00 -17.00
CA GLU A 215 2.32 -24.66 -17.38
C GLU A 215 2.57 -25.91 -16.51
N ARG A 216 2.39 -25.81 -15.21
CA ARG A 216 2.46 -26.97 -14.30
C ARG A 216 1.48 -28.07 -14.67
N TYR A 217 0.23 -27.72 -15.01
CA TYR A 217 -0.79 -28.69 -15.42
C TYR A 217 -0.42 -29.40 -16.73
N ARG A 218 0.14 -28.69 -17.72
CA ARG A 218 0.63 -29.30 -18.98
C ARG A 218 1.71 -30.34 -18.70
N ILE A 219 2.68 -30.00 -17.84
CA ILE A 219 3.75 -30.93 -17.45
C ILE A 219 3.18 -32.16 -16.75
N GLN A 220 2.23 -31.99 -15.81
CA GLN A 220 1.61 -33.11 -15.11
C GLN A 220 0.83 -34.03 -16.05
N CYS A 221 0.07 -33.46 -17.00
CA CYS A 221 -0.69 -34.27 -17.97
C CYS A 221 0.20 -35.00 -18.97
N SER A 222 1.34 -34.41 -19.37
CA SER A 222 2.27 -35.06 -20.29
C SER A 222 3.03 -36.27 -19.72
N HIS A 223 3.03 -36.41 -18.37
CA HIS A 223 3.65 -37.55 -17.67
C HIS A 223 2.67 -38.68 -17.29
N HIS A 224 1.41 -38.61 -17.73
CA HIS A 224 0.39 -39.63 -17.45
C HIS A 224 0.08 -40.50 -18.67
N ASP A 225 0.78 -40.29 -19.78
CA ASP A 225 0.65 -41.10 -21.03
C ASP A 225 1.76 -42.15 -21.21
N ASP A 226 2.51 -42.48 -20.11
CA ASP A 226 3.50 -43.58 -20.09
C ASP A 226 3.05 -44.71 -19.12
#